data_9dcb5a784359c5b0819e5246e6c7963b
#
_entry.id   9dcb5a784359c5b0819e5246e6c7963b
#
_cell.length_a   1.000
_cell.length_b   1.000
_cell.length_c   1.000
_cell.angle_alpha   90.00
_cell.angle_beta   90.00
_cell.angle_gamma   90.00
#
_symmetry.space_group_name_H-M   'P 1'
#
loop_
_entity.id
_entity.type
_entity.pdbx_description
1 polymer ?
#
loop_
_entity_poly.entity_id
_entity_poly.type
_entity_poly.pdbx_seq_one_letter_code
_entity_poly.pdbx_strand_id
1 'polypeptide(L)'
;SSVLLAFGDELAAEILVEVEGVVLEDVLEHLDDQVISENLGELNSDDAIDLLEDLDEAAKQKILSSLPAAKRWAAEDALRYPEFSTGRLMAREFVTVPADWNVGQTIDFLRAEPDLPDDFYDIYLIDEAYRPVGSASVSHVLRTRRQETLSDVAKGDLRVFSPMLDQEELAHTFRQ
;
A
#
# COMPACT_ATOMS: atom_id res chain seq x y z
N SER A 1 21.43 0.09 -17.18
CA SER A 1 20.62 1.32 -17.25
C SER A 1 19.82 1.46 -18.56
N SER A 2 20.35 1.08 -19.73
CA SER A 2 19.61 1.20 -21.00
C SER A 2 18.41 0.27 -21.15
N VAL A 3 18.35 -0.81 -20.40
CA VAL A 3 17.24 -1.79 -20.46
C VAL A 3 16.04 -1.25 -19.67
N LEU A 4 16.25 -0.71 -18.48
CA LEU A 4 15.17 -0.14 -17.65
C LEU A 4 14.50 1.07 -18.32
N LEU A 5 15.26 1.89 -19.03
CA LEU A 5 14.73 3.02 -19.81
C LEU A 5 13.92 2.61 -21.06
N ALA A 6 13.97 1.35 -21.48
CA ALA A 6 13.24 0.83 -22.62
C ALA A 6 11.86 0.24 -22.22
N PHE A 7 11.63 -0.02 -20.96
CA PHE A 7 10.35 -0.44 -20.40
C PHE A 7 9.68 0.79 -19.75
N GLY A 8 8.37 0.90 -19.84
CA GLY A 8 7.63 1.98 -19.15
C GLY A 8 7.86 1.90 -17.63
N ASP A 9 7.65 3.01 -16.93
CA ASP A 9 8.00 3.18 -15.51
C ASP A 9 7.40 2.08 -14.60
N GLU A 10 6.16 1.68 -14.84
CA GLU A 10 5.46 0.61 -14.10
C GLU A 10 6.16 -0.77 -14.23
N LEU A 11 6.53 -1.16 -15.46
CA LEU A 11 7.22 -2.43 -15.70
C LEU A 11 8.66 -2.43 -15.16
N ALA A 12 9.29 -1.26 -15.09
CA ALA A 12 10.62 -1.12 -14.51
C ALA A 12 10.58 -1.29 -12.99
N ALA A 13 9.54 -0.82 -12.31
CA ALA A 13 9.32 -1.01 -10.88
C ALA A 13 9.12 -2.50 -10.52
N GLU A 14 8.24 -3.21 -11.25
CA GLU A 14 8.02 -4.65 -11.08
C GLU A 14 9.30 -5.47 -11.28
N ILE A 15 10.12 -5.12 -12.28
CA ILE A 15 11.39 -5.81 -12.52
C ILE A 15 12.38 -5.59 -11.36
N LEU A 16 12.40 -4.39 -10.76
CA LEU A 16 13.30 -4.09 -9.64
C LEU A 16 12.96 -4.91 -8.39
N VAL A 17 11.70 -5.19 -8.13
CA VAL A 17 11.23 -6.02 -7.00
C VAL A 17 11.64 -7.49 -7.19
N GLU A 18 11.67 -7.99 -8.44
CA GLU A 18 12.01 -9.38 -8.75
C GLU A 18 13.53 -9.65 -8.84
N VAL A 19 14.36 -8.61 -8.76
CA VAL A 19 15.82 -8.73 -8.88
C VAL A 19 16.45 -9.02 -7.51
N GLU A 20 17.32 -10.04 -7.42
CA GLU A 20 18.06 -10.37 -6.19
C GLU A 20 18.85 -9.16 -5.66
N GLY A 21 18.86 -8.97 -4.33
CA GLY A 21 19.40 -7.79 -3.66
C GLY A 21 20.80 -7.37 -4.10
N VAL A 22 21.74 -8.32 -4.27
CA VAL A 22 23.12 -8.03 -4.72
C VAL A 22 23.17 -7.42 -6.12
N VAL A 23 22.31 -7.89 -7.04
CA VAL A 23 22.21 -7.34 -8.40
C VAL A 23 21.51 -5.98 -8.39
N LEU A 24 20.53 -5.85 -7.52
CA LEU A 24 19.81 -4.60 -7.32
C LEU A 24 20.73 -3.50 -6.78
N GLU A 25 21.61 -3.79 -5.81
CA GLU A 25 22.60 -2.84 -5.29
C GLU A 25 23.52 -2.31 -6.41
N ASP A 26 24.05 -3.20 -7.26
CA ASP A 26 24.88 -2.81 -8.41
C ASP A 26 24.12 -1.94 -9.42
N VAL A 27 22.84 -2.23 -9.64
CA VAL A 27 21.96 -1.43 -10.49
C VAL A 27 21.72 -0.04 -9.88
N LEU A 28 21.41 0.02 -8.59
CA LEU A 28 21.13 1.25 -7.86
C LEU A 28 22.33 2.19 -7.78
N GLU A 29 23.57 1.66 -7.70
CA GLU A 29 24.79 2.47 -7.75
C GLU A 29 24.93 3.26 -9.06
N HIS A 30 24.36 2.74 -10.15
CA HIS A 30 24.46 3.30 -11.50
C HIS A 30 23.23 4.08 -11.95
N LEU A 31 22.17 4.14 -11.14
CA LEU A 31 20.96 4.90 -11.42
C LEU A 31 20.99 6.28 -10.75
N ASP A 32 20.47 7.27 -11.46
CA ASP A 32 20.25 8.60 -10.92
C ASP A 32 19.07 8.58 -9.92
N ASP A 33 19.13 9.41 -8.88
CA ASP A 33 18.10 9.52 -7.85
C ASP A 33 16.71 9.83 -8.43
N GLN A 34 16.65 10.56 -9.54
CA GLN A 34 15.39 10.84 -10.22
C GLN A 34 14.77 9.57 -10.82
N VAL A 35 15.56 8.71 -11.46
CA VAL A 35 15.11 7.44 -12.02
C VAL A 35 14.66 6.49 -10.91
N ILE A 36 15.36 6.47 -9.79
CA ILE A 36 14.96 5.70 -8.60
C ILE A 36 13.60 6.21 -8.07
N SER A 37 13.44 7.52 -7.95
CA SER A 37 12.20 8.14 -7.46
C SER A 37 11.01 7.87 -8.38
N GLU A 38 11.19 7.96 -9.70
CA GLU A 38 10.14 7.72 -10.69
C GLU A 38 9.70 6.24 -10.66
N ASN A 39 10.63 5.30 -10.66
CA ASN A 39 10.29 3.87 -10.71
C ASN A 39 9.80 3.32 -9.36
N LEU A 40 10.49 3.63 -8.25
CA LEU A 40 10.10 3.12 -6.94
C LEU A 40 8.96 3.94 -6.30
N GLY A 41 8.71 5.14 -6.81
CA GLY A 41 7.56 5.96 -6.41
C GLY A 41 6.21 5.36 -6.82
N GLU A 42 6.17 4.46 -7.79
CA GLU A 42 4.96 3.76 -8.23
C GLU A 42 4.66 2.48 -7.38
N LEU A 43 5.66 1.94 -6.68
CA LEU A 43 5.46 0.76 -5.83
C LEU A 43 4.50 1.03 -4.66
N ASN A 44 3.73 0.03 -4.29
CA ASN A 44 3.00 0.02 -3.03
C ASN A 44 3.97 -0.03 -1.84
N SER A 45 3.51 0.36 -0.66
CA SER A 45 4.38 0.49 0.52
C SER A 45 4.96 -0.84 1.00
N ASP A 46 4.23 -1.95 0.85
CA ASP A 46 4.67 -3.29 1.18
C ASP A 46 5.78 -3.77 0.23
N ASP A 47 5.60 -3.65 -1.10
CA ASP A 47 6.61 -3.99 -2.10
C ASP A 47 7.89 -3.16 -1.93
N ALA A 48 7.75 -1.86 -1.61
CA ALA A 48 8.89 -0.99 -1.34
C ALA A 48 9.66 -1.42 -0.08
N ILE A 49 8.98 -1.98 0.92
CA ILE A 49 9.61 -2.48 2.14
C ILE A 49 10.33 -3.79 1.88
N ASP A 50 9.72 -4.73 1.18
CA ASP A 50 10.35 -6.00 0.81
C ASP A 50 11.66 -5.75 0.04
N LEU A 51 11.62 -4.82 -0.90
CA LEU A 51 12.82 -4.41 -1.64
C LEU A 51 13.89 -3.81 -0.72
N LEU A 52 13.50 -2.97 0.25
CA LEU A 52 14.44 -2.36 1.19
C LEU A 52 15.06 -3.38 2.15
N GLU A 53 14.38 -4.46 2.51
CA GLU A 53 14.89 -5.45 3.46
C GLU A 53 16.14 -6.17 2.96
N ASP A 54 16.22 -6.43 1.66
CA ASP A 54 17.31 -7.17 1.02
C ASP A 54 18.57 -6.32 0.73
N LEU A 55 18.52 -5.01 0.99
CA LEU A 55 19.58 -4.08 0.67
C LEU A 55 20.48 -3.74 1.87
N ASP A 56 21.71 -3.34 1.59
CA ASP A 56 22.59 -2.75 2.59
C ASP A 56 22.11 -1.36 3.05
N GLU A 57 22.68 -0.85 4.14
CA GLU A 57 22.24 0.42 4.72
C GLU A 57 22.48 1.62 3.79
N ALA A 58 23.53 1.59 2.95
CA ALA A 58 23.82 2.68 2.02
C ALA A 58 22.80 2.73 0.88
N ALA A 59 22.45 1.58 0.31
CA ALA A 59 21.43 1.45 -0.71
C ALA A 59 20.04 1.80 -0.16
N LYS A 60 19.69 1.35 1.07
CA LYS A 60 18.46 1.75 1.77
C LYS A 60 18.32 3.27 1.88
N GLN A 61 19.37 3.94 2.37
CA GLN A 61 19.35 5.39 2.53
C GLN A 61 19.25 6.13 1.17
N LYS A 62 19.89 5.61 0.14
CA LYS A 62 19.77 6.17 -1.21
C LYS A 62 18.33 6.11 -1.70
N ILE A 63 17.68 4.96 -1.60
CA ILE A 63 16.26 4.79 -1.99
C ILE A 63 15.37 5.70 -1.15
N LEU A 64 15.44 5.63 0.18
CA LEU A 64 14.60 6.44 1.07
C LEU A 64 14.73 7.93 0.80
N SER A 65 15.94 8.43 0.51
CA SER A 65 16.15 9.84 0.19
C SER A 65 15.57 10.24 -1.16
N SER A 66 15.48 9.31 -2.10
CA SER A 66 14.95 9.54 -3.45
C SER A 66 13.42 9.47 -3.50
N LEU A 67 12.77 8.76 -2.56
CA LEU A 67 11.32 8.60 -2.53
C LEU A 67 10.58 9.93 -2.25
N PRO A 68 9.38 10.12 -2.81
CA PRO A 68 8.46 11.19 -2.42
C PRO A 68 8.19 11.16 -0.91
N ALA A 69 7.97 12.33 -0.30
CA ALA A 69 7.88 12.46 1.15
C ALA A 69 6.85 11.52 1.82
N ALA A 70 5.69 11.32 1.19
CA ALA A 70 4.64 10.44 1.69
C ALA A 70 5.07 8.96 1.67
N LYS A 71 5.66 8.50 0.57
CA LYS A 71 6.18 7.13 0.41
C LYS A 71 7.34 6.85 1.36
N ARG A 72 8.27 7.79 1.46
CA ARG A 72 9.38 7.70 2.43
C ARG A 72 8.88 7.57 3.86
N TRP A 73 7.91 8.42 4.27
CA TRP A 73 7.33 8.32 5.60
C TRP A 73 6.68 6.94 5.84
N ALA A 74 5.94 6.42 4.86
CA ALA A 74 5.30 5.11 4.94
C ALA A 74 6.35 3.98 5.11
N ALA A 75 7.43 4.01 4.33
CA ALA A 75 8.52 3.05 4.43
C ALA A 75 9.25 3.15 5.78
N GLU A 76 9.62 4.36 6.23
CA GLU A 76 10.26 4.58 7.53
C GLU A 76 9.37 4.15 8.70
N ASP A 77 8.06 4.36 8.61
CA ASP A 77 7.10 3.92 9.63
C ASP A 77 7.01 2.38 9.67
N ALA A 78 6.98 1.73 8.52
CA ALA A 78 6.98 0.28 8.43
C ALA A 78 8.25 -0.33 9.02
N LEU A 79 9.41 0.24 8.72
CA LEU A 79 10.70 -0.22 9.22
C LEU A 79 10.86 -0.11 10.76
N ARG A 80 9.95 0.58 11.46
CA ARG A 80 9.90 0.61 12.93
C ARG A 80 9.29 -0.65 13.54
N TYR A 81 8.50 -1.39 12.79
CA TYR A 81 7.94 -2.66 13.26
C TYR A 81 9.00 -3.75 13.22
N PRO A 82 8.91 -4.76 14.10
CA PRO A 82 9.81 -5.91 14.04
C PRO A 82 9.77 -6.59 12.68
N GLU A 83 10.90 -7.09 12.25
CA GLU A 83 10.99 -7.99 11.10
C GLU A 83 10.00 -9.17 11.28
N PHE A 84 9.39 -9.65 10.19
CA PHE A 84 8.35 -10.68 10.20
C PHE A 84 7.06 -10.34 10.96
N SER A 85 6.83 -9.09 11.33
CA SER A 85 5.57 -8.69 11.96
C SER A 85 4.52 -8.28 10.94
N THR A 86 3.24 -8.41 11.32
CA THR A 86 2.10 -7.94 10.51
C THR A 86 2.22 -6.47 10.12
N GLY A 87 2.74 -5.63 11.01
CA GLY A 87 2.94 -4.20 10.75
C GLY A 87 3.99 -3.90 9.67
N ARG A 88 4.94 -4.82 9.50
CA ARG A 88 5.94 -4.75 8.43
C ARG A 88 5.33 -5.05 7.07
N LEU A 89 4.44 -6.04 7.00
CA LEU A 89 3.80 -6.55 5.79
C LEU A 89 2.53 -5.81 5.37
N MET A 90 1.98 -4.93 6.20
CA MET A 90 0.71 -4.29 5.87
C MET A 90 0.89 -3.21 4.81
N ALA A 91 0.08 -3.30 3.73
CA ALA A 91 -0.09 -2.22 2.78
C ALA A 91 -0.72 -0.99 3.46
N ARG A 92 -0.32 0.20 3.06
CA ARG A 92 -0.82 1.48 3.59
C ARG A 92 -1.71 2.22 2.60
N GLU A 93 -1.83 1.68 1.41
CA GLU A 93 -2.68 2.16 0.33
C GLU A 93 -4.09 1.60 0.51
N PHE A 94 -4.96 2.34 1.19
CA PHE A 94 -6.34 1.95 1.41
C PHE A 94 -7.27 3.17 1.40
N VAL A 95 -8.53 2.92 1.05
CA VAL A 95 -9.56 3.95 1.00
C VAL A 95 -10.45 3.87 2.23
N THR A 96 -10.62 4.98 2.94
CA THR A 96 -11.55 5.08 4.06
C THR A 96 -12.62 6.12 3.81
N VAL A 97 -13.84 5.85 4.30
CA VAL A 97 -14.95 6.79 4.28
C VAL A 97 -15.74 6.73 5.60
N PRO A 98 -16.42 7.80 6.00
CA PRO A 98 -17.32 7.77 7.15
C PRO A 98 -18.44 6.75 6.99
N ALA A 99 -18.73 6.00 8.04
CA ALA A 99 -19.76 4.94 8.03
C ALA A 99 -21.19 5.46 7.83
N ASP A 100 -21.42 6.73 8.13
CA ASP A 100 -22.72 7.41 7.99
C ASP A 100 -22.97 7.95 6.57
N TRP A 101 -21.98 7.88 5.68
CA TRP A 101 -22.19 8.26 4.29
C TRP A 101 -23.15 7.30 3.58
N ASN A 102 -23.84 7.83 2.55
CA ASN A 102 -24.55 7.01 1.60
C ASN A 102 -23.64 6.63 0.41
N VAL A 103 -24.10 5.62 -0.34
CA VAL A 103 -23.40 5.13 -1.54
C VAL A 103 -23.09 6.26 -2.54
N GLY A 104 -24.02 7.22 -2.69
CA GLY A 104 -23.83 8.36 -3.59
C GLY A 104 -22.68 9.25 -3.20
N GLN A 105 -22.59 9.60 -1.92
CA GLN A 105 -21.50 10.42 -1.38
C GLN A 105 -20.15 9.71 -1.57
N THR A 106 -20.12 8.41 -1.31
CA THR A 106 -18.91 7.59 -1.52
C THR A 106 -18.45 7.59 -2.98
N ILE A 107 -19.38 7.35 -3.92
CA ILE A 107 -19.04 7.38 -5.35
C ILE A 107 -18.56 8.77 -5.79
N ASP A 108 -19.18 9.83 -5.29
CA ASP A 108 -18.80 11.19 -5.63
C ASP A 108 -17.42 11.55 -5.05
N PHE A 109 -17.11 11.09 -3.83
CA PHE A 109 -15.77 11.18 -3.23
C PHE A 109 -14.72 10.45 -4.07
N LEU A 110 -14.94 9.18 -4.40
CA LEU A 110 -14.01 8.39 -5.21
C LEU A 110 -13.70 8.99 -6.59
N ARG A 111 -14.59 9.83 -7.11
CA ARG A 111 -14.40 10.52 -8.38
C ARG A 111 -13.68 11.85 -8.26
N ALA A 112 -13.79 12.48 -7.09
CA ALA A 112 -13.29 13.83 -6.87
C ALA A 112 -11.91 13.86 -6.20
N GLU A 113 -11.57 12.80 -5.44
CA GLU A 113 -10.32 12.71 -4.69
C GLU A 113 -9.17 12.28 -5.61
N PRO A 114 -8.17 13.13 -5.84
CA PRO A 114 -7.06 12.83 -6.74
C PRO A 114 -5.98 11.94 -6.11
N ASP A 115 -5.92 11.88 -4.79
CA ASP A 115 -4.86 11.21 -4.03
C ASP A 115 -5.27 9.79 -3.57
N LEU A 116 -6.22 9.16 -4.28
CA LEU A 116 -6.58 7.76 -4.01
C LEU A 116 -5.53 6.81 -4.58
N PRO A 117 -5.35 5.62 -3.97
CA PRO A 117 -4.56 4.55 -4.58
C PRO A 117 -5.08 4.22 -5.98
N ASP A 118 -4.18 3.92 -6.92
CA ASP A 118 -4.55 3.56 -8.29
C ASP A 118 -5.38 2.28 -8.32
N ASP A 119 -5.01 1.29 -7.50
CA ASP A 119 -5.71 0.01 -7.36
C ASP A 119 -6.24 -0.17 -5.95
N PHE A 120 -7.55 -0.36 -5.82
CA PHE A 120 -8.21 -0.77 -4.56
C PHE A 120 -9.50 -1.54 -4.83
N TYR A 121 -9.77 -2.54 -4.01
CA TYR A 121 -10.92 -3.44 -4.15
C TYR A 121 -11.97 -3.22 -3.07
N ASP A 122 -11.57 -2.81 -1.89
CA ASP A 122 -12.41 -2.58 -0.73
C ASP A 122 -12.29 -1.13 -0.23
N ILE A 123 -13.40 -0.63 0.29
CA ILE A 123 -13.52 0.66 0.95
C ILE A 123 -13.78 0.36 2.42
N TYR A 124 -12.97 0.89 3.31
CA TYR A 124 -13.13 0.71 4.75
C TYR A 124 -13.97 1.83 5.36
N LEU A 125 -14.92 1.44 6.19
CA LEU A 125 -15.77 2.37 6.91
C LEU A 125 -15.17 2.68 8.26
N ILE A 126 -15.12 3.97 8.60
CA ILE A 126 -14.61 4.45 9.88
C ILE A 126 -15.69 5.18 10.67
N ASP A 127 -15.62 5.06 12.00
CA ASP A 127 -16.44 5.83 12.93
C ASP A 127 -15.83 7.22 13.20
N GLU A 128 -16.51 8.04 14.03
CA GLU A 128 -16.07 9.36 14.42
C GLU A 128 -14.71 9.36 15.18
N ALA A 129 -14.30 8.21 15.72
CA ALA A 129 -13.01 8.00 16.38
C ALA A 129 -11.95 7.40 15.44
N TYR A 130 -12.20 7.41 14.12
CA TYR A 130 -11.33 6.83 13.09
C TYR A 130 -11.07 5.33 13.26
N ARG A 131 -11.97 4.59 13.89
CA ARG A 131 -11.84 3.14 14.03
C ARG A 131 -12.57 2.44 12.88
N PRO A 132 -11.99 1.40 12.29
CA PRO A 132 -12.65 0.63 11.24
C PRO A 132 -13.85 -0.13 11.82
N VAL A 133 -15.01 0.04 11.19
CA VAL A 133 -16.30 -0.56 11.62
C VAL A 133 -16.91 -1.46 10.57
N GLY A 134 -16.38 -1.50 9.36
CA GLY A 134 -16.85 -2.35 8.27
C GLY A 134 -16.03 -2.16 7.01
N SER A 135 -16.30 -2.97 6.00
CA SER A 135 -15.79 -2.79 4.65
C SER A 135 -16.84 -3.08 3.60
N ALA A 136 -16.74 -2.44 2.45
CA ALA A 136 -17.60 -2.69 1.30
C ALA A 136 -16.72 -2.78 0.03
N SER A 137 -16.91 -3.84 -0.76
CA SER A 137 -16.18 -3.91 -2.03
C SER A 137 -16.69 -2.85 -3.02
N VAL A 138 -15.77 -2.28 -3.79
CA VAL A 138 -16.09 -1.28 -4.83
C VAL A 138 -17.18 -1.81 -5.77
N SER A 139 -17.07 -3.07 -6.17
CA SER A 139 -18.07 -3.71 -7.04
C SER A 139 -19.48 -3.77 -6.42
N HIS A 140 -19.58 -3.92 -5.10
CA HIS A 140 -20.86 -3.90 -4.39
C HIS A 140 -21.41 -2.48 -4.30
N VAL A 141 -20.58 -1.51 -3.94
CA VAL A 141 -20.93 -0.09 -3.89
C VAL A 141 -21.48 0.39 -5.23
N LEU A 142 -20.81 0.07 -6.35
CA LEU A 142 -21.23 0.46 -7.70
C LEU A 142 -22.58 -0.15 -8.13
N ARG A 143 -22.99 -1.27 -7.55
CA ARG A 143 -24.26 -1.98 -7.87
C ARG A 143 -25.40 -1.62 -6.93
N THR A 144 -25.12 -0.88 -5.87
CA THR A 144 -26.08 -0.47 -4.85
C THR A 144 -26.69 0.89 -5.19
N ARG A 145 -27.92 1.14 -4.73
CA ARG A 145 -28.61 2.41 -4.96
C ARG A 145 -27.91 3.54 -4.20
N ARG A 146 -27.80 4.70 -4.84
CA ARG A 146 -27.08 5.86 -4.28
C ARG A 146 -27.61 6.36 -2.92
N GLN A 147 -28.88 6.12 -2.62
CA GLN A 147 -29.52 6.57 -1.38
C GLN A 147 -29.30 5.61 -0.20
N GLU A 148 -28.84 4.41 -0.43
CA GLU A 148 -28.60 3.43 0.63
C GLU A 148 -27.41 3.85 1.48
N THR A 149 -27.52 3.67 2.80
CA THR A 149 -26.45 4.00 3.74
C THR A 149 -25.30 3.01 3.60
N LEU A 150 -24.10 3.49 3.62
CA LEU A 150 -22.92 2.63 3.40
C LEU A 150 -22.76 1.56 4.49
N SER A 151 -23.15 1.86 5.73
CA SER A 151 -23.19 0.89 6.84
C SER A 151 -24.18 -0.27 6.61
N ASP A 152 -25.24 -0.07 5.83
CA ASP A 152 -26.18 -1.15 5.48
C ASP A 152 -25.64 -2.05 4.36
N VAL A 153 -24.70 -1.54 3.58
CA VAL A 153 -24.05 -2.21 2.45
C VAL A 153 -22.78 -2.95 2.88
N ALA A 154 -22.13 -2.45 3.93
CA ALA A 154 -20.88 -2.96 4.42
C ALA A 154 -21.01 -4.32 5.12
N LYS A 155 -19.95 -5.10 5.04
CA LYS A 155 -19.75 -6.27 5.90
C LYS A 155 -19.16 -5.79 7.21
N GLY A 156 -19.85 -6.05 8.33
CA GLY A 156 -19.39 -5.67 9.67
C GLY A 156 -18.34 -6.59 10.30
N ASP A 157 -18.00 -7.70 9.65
CA ASP A 157 -17.09 -8.72 10.18
C ASP A 157 -15.65 -8.44 9.74
N LEU A 158 -15.06 -7.37 10.29
CA LEU A 158 -13.65 -7.06 10.07
C LEU A 158 -12.78 -7.89 11.02
N ARG A 159 -11.82 -8.60 10.45
CA ARG A 159 -10.74 -9.19 11.23
C ARG A 159 -9.67 -8.11 11.49
N VAL A 160 -9.43 -7.82 12.76
CA VAL A 160 -8.42 -6.82 13.18
C VAL A 160 -7.30 -7.56 13.89
N PHE A 161 -6.08 -7.31 13.46
CA PHE A 161 -4.87 -7.92 14.02
C PHE A 161 -3.94 -6.84 14.61
N SER A 162 -3.13 -7.24 15.58
CA SER A 162 -2.09 -6.37 16.10
C SER A 162 -0.97 -6.23 15.06
N PRO A 163 -0.44 -5.03 14.81
CA PRO A 163 0.72 -4.87 13.93
C PRO A 163 2.00 -5.53 14.46
N MET A 164 2.01 -5.92 15.77
CA MET A 164 3.11 -6.66 16.39
C MET A 164 2.97 -8.17 16.28
N LEU A 165 1.87 -8.67 15.68
CA LEU A 165 1.67 -10.11 15.50
C LEU A 165 2.67 -10.64 14.48
N ASP A 166 3.23 -11.82 14.79
CA ASP A 166 4.11 -12.53 13.86
C ASP A 166 3.37 -13.00 12.60
N GLN A 167 4.02 -12.91 11.46
CA GLN A 167 3.44 -13.26 10.16
C GLN A 167 3.01 -14.73 10.05
N GLU A 168 3.72 -15.66 10.69
CA GLU A 168 3.36 -17.09 10.67
C GLU A 168 2.09 -17.32 11.50
N GLU A 169 1.94 -16.61 12.63
CA GLU A 169 0.75 -16.65 13.47
C GLU A 169 -0.44 -16.04 12.73
N LEU A 170 -0.23 -14.91 12.03
CA LEU A 170 -1.23 -14.31 11.15
C LEU A 170 -1.67 -15.28 10.06
N ALA A 171 -0.73 -15.88 9.33
CA ALA A 171 -1.01 -16.84 8.26
C ALA A 171 -1.78 -18.08 8.78
N HIS A 172 -1.50 -18.53 10.00
CA HIS A 172 -2.25 -19.61 10.64
C HIS A 172 -3.71 -19.24 10.90
N THR A 173 -3.96 -17.99 11.30
CA THR A 173 -5.33 -17.48 11.56
C THR A 173 -6.18 -17.38 10.29
N PHE A 174 -5.57 -17.13 9.14
CA PHE A 174 -6.28 -17.09 7.85
C PHE A 174 -6.67 -18.48 7.30
N ARG A 175 -6.05 -19.56 7.82
CA ARG A 175 -6.36 -20.92 7.39
C ARG A 175 -7.51 -21.58 8.16
N GLN A 176 -8.04 -20.92 9.18
CA GLN A 176 -9.20 -21.36 9.99
C GLN A 176 -10.48 -20.67 9.52
#